data_e54c6cbe97a19ef51a868d8e64b4a537
#
_entry.id   e54c6cbe97a19ef51a868d8e64b4a537
#
_cell.length_a   1.000
_cell.length_b   1.000
_cell.length_c   1.000
_cell.angle_alpha   90.00
_cell.angle_beta   90.00
_cell.angle_gamma   90.00
#
_symmetry.space_group_name_H-M   'P 1'
#
loop_
_entity.id
_entity.type
_entity.pdbx_description
1 polymer ?
#
loop_
_entity_poly.entity_id
_entity_poly.type
_entity_poly.pdbx_seq_one_letter_code
_entity_poly.pdbx_strand_id
1 'polypeptide(L)'
;GKSCEEADSAYFYIEKMYGDQLVYKEKYYESFVKSQYEKGITEGRARFLTWLLVLLAILSFTIIAMIVYSYRQYKSRVKMKILTQEKEKAMKEKMHKEEIRHKEIQITTMRRYLLKKIDTAEKIDKLRGNRAKPVVLTDEDWEEIRLFVDNIEGDFVTRLQQNFPTLSNEDIKFMMLLRLGMSAKAMGLIYGISEKSIRQRLFVYKAKVGIDGSNKGSLRDFIATF
;
A
#
# COMPACT_ATOMS: atom_id res chain seq x y z
N GLY A 1 87.95 26.87 -88.83
CA GLY A 1 87.02 25.75 -88.60
C GLY A 1 86.91 25.24 -87.18
N LYS A 2 87.98 25.17 -86.42
CA LYS A 2 87.91 24.57 -85.05
C LYS A 2 87.23 25.44 -83.95
N SER A 3 87.31 26.73 -84.06
CA SER A 3 86.78 27.68 -83.05
C SER A 3 85.24 27.71 -83.04
N CYS A 4 84.58 27.43 -84.14
CA CYS A 4 83.15 27.47 -84.24
C CYS A 4 82.47 26.20 -83.67
N GLU A 5 83.13 25.04 -83.86
CA GLU A 5 82.62 23.73 -83.30
C GLU A 5 82.77 23.67 -81.75
N GLU A 6 83.82 24.34 -81.19
CA GLU A 6 83.94 24.41 -79.71
C GLU A 6 82.92 25.33 -79.12
N ALA A 7 82.54 26.48 -79.80
CA ALA A 7 81.50 27.36 -79.32
C ALA A 7 80.10 26.73 -79.39
N ASP A 8 79.77 25.98 -80.44
CA ASP A 8 78.54 25.28 -80.58
C ASP A 8 78.37 24.13 -79.51
N SER A 9 79.51 23.44 -79.24
CA SER A 9 79.50 22.42 -78.17
C SER A 9 79.31 23.06 -76.79
N ALA A 10 79.95 24.22 -76.53
CA ALA A 10 79.76 24.93 -75.24
C ALA A 10 78.29 25.45 -75.05
N TYR A 11 77.72 25.96 -76.15
CA TYR A 11 76.34 26.38 -76.11
C TYR A 11 75.39 25.17 -75.84
N PHE A 12 75.58 24.07 -76.45
CA PHE A 12 74.82 22.85 -76.21
C PHE A 12 74.91 22.37 -74.75
N TYR A 13 76.13 22.38 -74.17
CA TYR A 13 76.32 22.03 -72.75
C TYR A 13 75.60 23.00 -71.78
N ILE A 14 75.66 24.31 -72.09
CA ILE A 14 75.01 25.30 -71.31
C ILE A 14 73.48 25.17 -71.38
N GLU A 15 72.90 25.01 -72.56
CA GLU A 15 71.48 24.82 -72.76
C GLU A 15 70.99 23.55 -72.08
N LYS A 16 71.74 22.46 -72.15
CA LYS A 16 71.45 21.20 -71.47
C LYS A 16 71.47 21.37 -69.94
N MET A 17 72.53 22.07 -69.42
CA MET A 17 72.63 22.34 -67.96
C MET A 17 71.47 23.22 -67.47
N TYR A 18 71.05 24.26 -68.21
CA TYR A 18 69.86 25.10 -67.87
C TYR A 18 68.61 24.29 -67.94
N GLY A 19 68.46 23.45 -68.94
CA GLY A 19 67.30 22.56 -69.10
C GLY A 19 67.20 21.60 -67.90
N ASP A 20 68.27 20.93 -67.53
CA ASP A 20 68.30 20.01 -66.40
C ASP A 20 68.05 20.70 -65.05
N GLN A 21 68.53 21.96 -64.88
CA GLN A 21 68.23 22.77 -63.70
C GLN A 21 66.75 23.18 -63.64
N LEU A 22 66.16 23.52 -64.75
CA LEU A 22 64.72 23.87 -64.84
C LEU A 22 63.86 22.69 -64.46
N VAL A 23 64.12 21.51 -65.03
CA VAL A 23 63.39 20.28 -64.72
C VAL A 23 63.55 19.89 -63.24
N TYR A 24 64.76 20.06 -62.68
CA TYR A 24 64.98 19.80 -61.28
C TYR A 24 64.23 20.77 -60.34
N LYS A 25 64.16 22.03 -60.68
CA LYS A 25 63.36 23.03 -59.98
C LYS A 25 61.88 22.73 -60.03
N GLU A 26 61.39 22.38 -61.21
CA GLU A 26 59.97 22.04 -61.42
C GLU A 26 59.54 20.84 -60.58
N LYS A 27 60.32 19.74 -60.59
CA LYS A 27 60.09 18.55 -59.74
C LYS A 27 60.19 18.91 -58.24
N TYR A 28 61.08 19.76 -57.87
CA TYR A 28 61.20 20.23 -56.48
C TYR A 28 59.97 21.02 -56.04
N TYR A 29 59.49 21.95 -56.85
CA TYR A 29 58.25 22.71 -56.57
C TYR A 29 57.01 21.80 -56.52
N GLU A 30 56.88 20.89 -57.43
CA GLU A 30 55.77 19.91 -57.41
C GLU A 30 55.77 19.09 -56.14
N SER A 31 56.91 18.53 -55.77
CA SER A 31 57.04 17.73 -54.53
C SER A 31 56.79 18.55 -53.29
N PHE A 32 57.21 19.79 -53.23
CA PHE A 32 56.98 20.72 -52.13
C PHE A 32 55.50 21.09 -51.99
N VAL A 33 54.88 21.47 -53.10
CA VAL A 33 53.41 21.80 -53.09
C VAL A 33 52.60 20.60 -52.68
N LYS A 34 52.91 19.41 -53.22
CA LYS A 34 52.21 18.18 -52.84
C LYS A 34 52.39 17.85 -51.36
N SER A 35 53.56 18.00 -50.81
CA SER A 35 53.86 17.79 -49.41
C SER A 35 53.07 18.76 -48.50
N GLN A 36 53.00 20.04 -48.88
CA GLN A 36 52.24 21.07 -48.14
C GLN A 36 50.72 20.79 -48.18
N TYR A 37 50.24 20.37 -49.34
CA TYR A 37 48.84 20.01 -49.52
C TYR A 37 48.44 18.78 -48.66
N GLU A 38 49.26 17.72 -48.69
CA GLU A 38 49.04 16.53 -47.87
C GLU A 38 49.08 16.85 -46.38
N LYS A 39 49.99 17.71 -45.90
CA LYS A 39 50.03 18.16 -44.52
C LYS A 39 48.77 18.93 -44.14
N GLY A 40 48.27 19.84 -45.00
CA GLY A 40 47.06 20.58 -44.76
C GLY A 40 45.83 19.69 -44.61
N ILE A 41 45.70 18.66 -45.45
CA ILE A 41 44.61 17.66 -45.37
C ILE A 41 44.71 16.85 -44.08
N THR A 42 45.88 16.35 -43.72
CA THR A 42 46.10 15.52 -42.51
C THR A 42 45.85 16.31 -41.25
N GLU A 43 46.31 17.58 -41.17
CA GLU A 43 46.00 18.48 -40.05
C GLU A 43 44.52 18.83 -39.95
N GLY A 44 43.87 19.11 -41.10
CA GLY A 44 42.41 19.37 -41.17
C GLY A 44 41.61 18.18 -40.67
N ARG A 45 41.94 16.96 -41.11
CA ARG A 45 41.30 15.72 -40.62
C ARG A 45 41.51 15.47 -39.13
N ALA A 46 42.75 15.70 -38.65
CA ALA A 46 43.06 15.56 -37.24
C ALA A 46 42.23 16.53 -36.37
N ARG A 47 42.13 17.82 -36.75
CA ARG A 47 41.30 18.82 -36.05
C ARG A 47 39.83 18.42 -36.09
N PHE A 48 39.32 17.96 -37.21
CA PHE A 48 37.93 17.52 -37.33
C PHE A 48 37.65 16.34 -36.38
N LEU A 49 38.52 15.34 -36.33
CA LEU A 49 38.41 14.18 -35.44
C LEU A 49 38.42 14.60 -33.95
N THR A 50 39.30 15.54 -33.57
CA THR A 50 39.36 16.02 -32.20
C THR A 50 38.06 16.74 -31.79
N TRP A 51 37.51 17.60 -32.67
CA TRP A 51 36.20 18.24 -32.41
C TRP A 51 35.05 17.23 -32.30
N LEU A 52 35.06 16.20 -33.15
CA LEU A 52 34.06 15.12 -33.10
C LEU A 52 34.12 14.35 -31.78
N LEU A 53 35.33 14.04 -31.30
CA LEU A 53 35.51 13.39 -29.99
C LEU A 53 35.02 14.26 -28.83
N VAL A 54 35.29 15.56 -28.87
CA VAL A 54 34.82 16.50 -27.85
C VAL A 54 33.29 16.55 -27.84
N LEU A 55 32.63 16.62 -29.00
CA LEU A 55 31.18 16.60 -29.10
C LEU A 55 30.58 15.30 -28.54
N LEU A 56 31.18 14.15 -28.87
CA LEU A 56 30.75 12.85 -28.32
C LEU A 56 30.92 12.79 -26.79
N ALA A 57 32.00 13.36 -26.26
CA ALA A 57 32.21 13.42 -24.81
C ALA A 57 31.17 14.28 -24.11
N ILE A 58 30.81 15.43 -24.67
CA ILE A 58 29.74 16.30 -24.14
C ILE A 58 28.38 15.59 -24.18
N LEU A 59 28.09 14.90 -25.28
CA LEU A 59 26.83 14.18 -25.45
C LEU A 59 26.72 13.01 -24.47
N SER A 60 27.78 12.26 -24.25
CA SER A 60 27.83 11.20 -23.25
C SER A 60 27.62 11.73 -21.82
N PHE A 61 28.26 12.85 -21.50
CA PHE A 61 28.09 13.49 -20.19
C PHE A 61 26.66 13.95 -19.93
N THR A 62 25.99 14.55 -20.93
CA THR A 62 24.59 15.00 -20.81
C THR A 62 23.65 13.80 -20.62
N ILE A 63 23.86 12.68 -21.33
CA ILE A 63 23.08 11.46 -21.15
C ILE A 63 23.23 10.90 -19.73
N ILE A 64 24.46 10.82 -19.23
CA ILE A 64 24.73 10.34 -17.87
C ILE A 64 24.05 11.24 -16.84
N ALA A 65 24.17 12.57 -16.98
CA ALA A 65 23.53 13.53 -16.10
C ALA A 65 21.99 13.36 -16.09
N MET A 66 21.39 13.14 -17.26
CA MET A 66 19.95 12.91 -17.40
C MET A 66 19.50 11.59 -16.73
N ILE A 67 20.28 10.54 -16.87
CA ILE A 67 20.00 9.24 -16.21
C ILE A 67 20.06 9.41 -14.68
N VAL A 68 21.10 10.05 -14.16
CA VAL A 68 21.26 10.29 -12.72
C VAL A 68 20.11 11.14 -12.17
N TYR A 69 19.71 12.19 -12.90
CA TYR A 69 18.59 13.05 -12.52
C TYR A 69 17.27 12.26 -12.50
N SER A 70 16.99 11.49 -13.54
CA SER A 70 15.80 10.63 -13.63
C SER A 70 15.75 9.59 -12.49
N TYR A 71 16.87 8.96 -12.19
CA TYR A 71 16.98 7.99 -11.09
C TYR A 71 16.70 8.63 -9.72
N ARG A 72 17.24 9.83 -9.47
CA ARG A 72 16.96 10.61 -8.24
C ARG A 72 15.47 10.94 -8.12
N GLN A 73 14.85 11.40 -9.18
CA GLN A 73 13.41 11.70 -9.23
C GLN A 73 12.55 10.46 -8.97
N TYR A 74 12.91 9.35 -9.63
CA TYR A 74 12.22 8.07 -9.43
C TYR A 74 12.29 7.60 -7.97
N LYS A 75 13.49 7.60 -7.38
CA LYS A 75 13.71 7.22 -5.98
C LYS A 75 12.90 8.09 -4.99
N SER A 76 12.86 9.39 -5.23
CA SER A 76 12.06 10.33 -4.43
C SER A 76 10.56 10.03 -4.53
N ARG A 77 10.03 9.81 -5.73
CA ARG A 77 8.61 9.48 -5.97
C ARG A 77 8.21 8.15 -5.32
N VAL A 78 9.06 7.13 -5.41
CA VAL A 78 8.81 5.83 -4.77
C VAL A 78 8.78 5.98 -3.25
N LYS A 79 9.74 6.71 -2.65
CA LYS A 79 9.78 6.97 -1.21
C LYS A 79 8.52 7.70 -0.73
N MET A 80 8.05 8.70 -1.47
CA MET A 80 6.81 9.43 -1.15
C MET A 80 5.59 8.53 -1.24
N LYS A 81 5.49 7.67 -2.26
CA LYS A 81 4.37 6.72 -2.38
C LYS A 81 4.32 5.72 -1.21
N ILE A 82 5.46 5.18 -0.81
CA ILE A 82 5.53 4.26 0.35
C ILE A 82 5.07 4.99 1.62
N LEU A 83 5.59 6.20 1.86
CA LEU A 83 5.23 6.99 3.05
C LEU A 83 3.73 7.34 3.10
N THR A 84 3.13 7.69 1.95
CA THR A 84 1.68 7.96 1.87
C THR A 84 0.87 6.69 2.14
N GLN A 85 1.25 5.54 1.58
CA GLN A 85 0.57 4.27 1.84
C GLN A 85 0.67 3.84 3.31
N GLU A 86 1.83 4.03 3.95
CA GLU A 86 1.98 3.75 5.38
C GLU A 86 1.08 4.65 6.24
N LYS A 87 1.02 5.95 5.92
CA LYS A 87 0.12 6.89 6.60
C LYS A 87 -1.36 6.52 6.40
N GLU A 88 -1.76 6.14 5.20
CA GLU A 88 -3.14 5.70 4.94
C GLU A 88 -3.50 4.42 5.71
N LYS A 89 -2.58 3.44 5.75
CA LYS A 89 -2.78 2.21 6.54
C LYS A 89 -2.90 2.53 8.04
N ALA A 90 -2.00 3.35 8.57
CA ALA A 90 -2.04 3.76 9.96
C ALA A 90 -3.31 4.56 10.32
N MET A 91 -3.79 5.41 9.39
CA MET A 91 -5.05 6.14 9.57
C MET A 91 -6.24 5.19 9.60
N LYS A 92 -6.34 4.26 8.64
CA LYS A 92 -7.41 3.24 8.60
C LYS A 92 -7.43 2.39 9.86
N GLU A 93 -6.27 1.97 10.33
CA GLU A 93 -6.15 1.19 11.57
C GLU A 93 -6.61 1.99 12.80
N LYS A 94 -6.24 3.27 12.89
CA LYS A 94 -6.73 4.15 13.95
C LYS A 94 -8.26 4.32 13.90
N MET A 95 -8.81 4.59 12.72
CA MET A 95 -10.27 4.73 12.56
C MET A 95 -10.99 3.45 12.96
N HIS A 96 -10.48 2.28 12.55
CA HIS A 96 -11.08 1.00 12.93
C HIS A 96 -11.02 0.75 14.45
N LYS A 97 -9.90 1.07 15.11
CA LYS A 97 -9.81 1.00 16.57
C LYS A 97 -10.78 1.93 17.27
N GLU A 98 -10.93 3.15 16.79
CA GLU A 98 -11.91 4.11 17.35
C GLU A 98 -13.34 3.63 17.17
N GLU A 99 -13.67 3.05 16.01
CA GLU A 99 -14.99 2.47 15.75
C GLU A 99 -15.31 1.33 16.72
N ILE A 100 -14.36 0.39 16.90
CA ILE A 100 -14.51 -0.72 17.86
C ILE A 100 -14.71 -0.16 19.27
N ARG A 101 -13.88 0.79 19.69
CA ARG A 101 -14.00 1.42 21.01
C ARG A 101 -15.34 2.09 21.22
N HIS A 102 -15.85 2.79 20.19
CA HIS A 102 -17.15 3.43 20.27
C HIS A 102 -18.29 2.40 20.44
N LYS A 103 -18.26 1.29 19.68
CA LYS A 103 -19.21 0.17 19.83
C LYS A 103 -19.14 -0.45 21.24
N GLU A 104 -17.95 -0.66 21.80
CA GLU A 104 -17.77 -1.19 23.15
C GLU A 104 -18.35 -0.26 24.23
N ILE A 105 -18.18 1.06 24.08
CA ILE A 105 -18.75 2.04 25.00
C ILE A 105 -20.29 1.99 24.95
N GLN A 106 -20.88 1.92 23.76
CA GLN A 106 -22.31 1.82 23.59
C GLN A 106 -22.87 0.54 24.24
N ILE A 107 -22.27 -0.63 23.94
CA ILE A 107 -22.65 -1.91 24.55
C ILE A 107 -22.55 -1.85 26.08
N THR A 108 -21.49 -1.27 26.61
CA THR A 108 -21.30 -1.14 28.06
C THR A 108 -22.37 -0.24 28.68
N THR A 109 -22.77 0.81 27.98
CA THR A 109 -23.80 1.75 28.45
C THR A 109 -25.16 1.06 28.50
N MET A 110 -25.53 0.33 27.47
CA MET A 110 -26.79 -0.44 27.44
C MET A 110 -26.80 -1.55 28.50
N ARG A 111 -25.70 -2.27 28.66
CA ARG A 111 -25.55 -3.26 29.75
C ARG A 111 -25.75 -2.64 31.12
N ARG A 112 -25.15 -1.47 31.37
CA ARG A 112 -25.32 -0.75 32.65
C ARG A 112 -26.76 -0.32 32.87
N TYR A 113 -27.44 0.17 31.83
CA TYR A 113 -28.87 0.50 31.88
C TYR A 113 -29.72 -0.71 32.31
N LEU A 114 -29.54 -1.86 31.67
CA LEU A 114 -30.25 -3.09 32.00
C LEU A 114 -29.94 -3.58 33.44
N LEU A 115 -28.67 -3.56 33.84
CA LEU A 115 -28.29 -3.92 35.21
C LEU A 115 -28.90 -3.00 36.26
N LYS A 116 -28.98 -1.71 35.99
CA LYS A 116 -29.64 -0.75 36.88
C LYS A 116 -31.15 -1.02 36.98
N LYS A 117 -31.80 -1.38 35.86
CA LYS A 117 -33.22 -1.75 35.85
C LYS A 117 -33.46 -3.01 36.70
N ILE A 118 -32.58 -4.03 36.57
CA ILE A 118 -32.62 -5.24 37.40
C ILE A 118 -32.44 -4.92 38.89
N ASP A 119 -31.41 -4.15 39.27
CA ASP A 119 -31.12 -3.78 40.66
C ASP A 119 -32.29 -2.99 41.28
N THR A 120 -32.88 -2.09 40.50
CA THR A 120 -34.03 -1.30 40.96
C THR A 120 -35.26 -2.21 41.18
N ALA A 121 -35.54 -3.15 40.28
CA ALA A 121 -36.62 -4.11 40.46
C ALA A 121 -36.39 -5.02 41.69
N GLU A 122 -35.19 -5.52 41.87
CA GLU A 122 -34.81 -6.35 43.06
C GLU A 122 -34.98 -5.57 44.35
N LYS A 123 -34.59 -4.28 44.37
CA LYS A 123 -34.78 -3.41 45.55
C LYS A 123 -36.28 -3.18 45.87
N ILE A 124 -37.09 -2.94 44.86
CA ILE A 124 -38.56 -2.75 45.01
C ILE A 124 -39.19 -4.04 45.56
N ASP A 125 -38.82 -5.22 45.04
CA ASP A 125 -39.35 -6.50 45.53
C ASP A 125 -38.94 -6.80 46.99
N LYS A 126 -37.70 -6.48 47.37
CA LYS A 126 -37.28 -6.58 48.79
C LYS A 126 -38.09 -5.67 49.69
N LEU A 127 -38.37 -4.45 49.29
CA LEU A 127 -39.20 -3.52 50.08
C LEU A 127 -40.68 -3.97 50.23
N ARG A 128 -41.20 -4.73 49.26
CA ARG A 128 -42.54 -5.28 49.28
C ARG A 128 -42.70 -6.57 50.06
N GLY A 129 -41.58 -7.13 50.60
CA GLY A 129 -41.60 -8.38 51.37
C GLY A 129 -41.92 -9.61 50.53
N ASN A 130 -41.91 -9.51 49.22
CA ASN A 130 -42.16 -10.63 48.31
C ASN A 130 -40.82 -11.36 48.00
N ARG A 131 -40.92 -12.68 47.83
CA ARG A 131 -39.84 -13.46 47.21
C ARG A 131 -39.51 -12.84 45.86
N ALA A 132 -38.23 -12.61 45.57
CA ALA A 132 -37.79 -11.98 44.33
C ALA A 132 -38.56 -12.51 43.12
N LYS A 133 -39.44 -11.67 42.56
CA LYS A 133 -40.09 -11.97 41.31
C LYS A 133 -39.10 -11.75 40.17
N PRO A 134 -39.24 -12.49 39.08
CA PRO A 134 -38.41 -12.27 37.90
C PRO A 134 -38.58 -10.82 37.43
N VAL A 135 -37.47 -10.18 37.03
CA VAL A 135 -37.52 -8.87 36.40
C VAL A 135 -38.14 -9.03 35.02
N VAL A 136 -39.40 -8.77 34.93
CA VAL A 136 -40.13 -8.90 33.65
C VAL A 136 -39.75 -7.70 32.79
N LEU A 137 -38.97 -7.95 31.71
CA LEU A 137 -38.83 -6.99 30.62
C LEU A 137 -40.11 -6.99 29.81
N THR A 138 -40.66 -5.79 29.56
CA THR A 138 -41.83 -5.62 28.72
C THR A 138 -41.53 -5.86 27.25
N ASP A 139 -42.53 -5.98 26.40
CA ASP A 139 -42.29 -6.11 24.95
C ASP A 139 -41.62 -4.87 24.36
N GLU A 140 -41.92 -3.68 24.92
CA GLU A 140 -41.26 -2.43 24.56
C GLU A 140 -39.76 -2.49 24.92
N ASP A 141 -39.37 -3.04 26.08
CA ASP A 141 -38.01 -3.23 26.49
C ASP A 141 -37.25 -4.16 25.53
N TRP A 142 -37.91 -5.23 25.09
CA TRP A 142 -37.32 -6.18 24.13
C TRP A 142 -37.11 -5.57 22.76
N GLU A 143 -38.06 -4.72 22.31
CA GLU A 143 -37.92 -4.00 21.04
C GLU A 143 -36.79 -2.95 21.12
N GLU A 144 -36.66 -2.23 22.23
CA GLU A 144 -35.56 -1.29 22.46
C GLU A 144 -34.19 -1.99 22.44
N ILE A 145 -34.09 -3.15 23.08
CA ILE A 145 -32.86 -3.98 23.06
C ILE A 145 -32.57 -4.45 21.64
N ARG A 146 -33.59 -4.89 20.90
CA ARG A 146 -33.45 -5.34 19.53
C ARG A 146 -32.92 -4.25 18.62
N LEU A 147 -33.59 -3.07 18.62
CA LEU A 147 -33.18 -1.92 17.83
C LEU A 147 -31.76 -1.48 18.18
N PHE A 148 -31.41 -1.51 19.46
CA PHE A 148 -30.07 -1.16 19.90
C PHE A 148 -29.00 -2.14 19.37
N VAL A 149 -29.25 -3.45 19.50
CA VAL A 149 -28.29 -4.48 19.03
C VAL A 149 -28.17 -4.45 17.51
N ASP A 150 -29.27 -4.30 16.78
CA ASP A 150 -29.26 -4.21 15.32
C ASP A 150 -28.50 -2.98 14.83
N ASN A 151 -28.68 -1.81 15.46
CA ASN A 151 -27.98 -0.58 15.09
C ASN A 151 -26.45 -0.66 15.30
N ILE A 152 -26.01 -1.31 16.38
CA ILE A 152 -24.57 -1.39 16.68
C ILE A 152 -23.87 -2.48 15.85
N GLU A 153 -24.56 -3.61 15.64
CA GLU A 153 -23.98 -4.82 15.09
C GLU A 153 -24.43 -5.12 13.65
N GLY A 154 -25.04 -4.14 12.98
CA GLY A 154 -25.44 -4.28 11.58
C GLY A 154 -26.41 -5.44 11.37
N ASP A 155 -27.69 -5.23 11.72
CA ASP A 155 -28.78 -6.19 11.52
C ASP A 155 -28.53 -7.57 12.17
N PHE A 156 -27.97 -7.58 13.38
CA PHE A 156 -27.61 -8.80 14.12
C PHE A 156 -28.76 -9.80 14.20
N VAL A 157 -29.97 -9.34 14.56
CA VAL A 157 -31.16 -10.22 14.70
C VAL A 157 -31.56 -10.80 13.35
N THR A 158 -31.55 -9.99 12.30
CA THR A 158 -31.86 -10.43 10.94
C THR A 158 -30.87 -11.47 10.45
N ARG A 159 -29.57 -11.23 10.63
CA ARG A 159 -28.52 -12.20 10.30
C ARG A 159 -28.67 -13.50 11.08
N LEU A 160 -28.97 -13.40 12.39
CA LEU A 160 -29.16 -14.57 13.25
C LEU A 160 -30.33 -15.44 12.77
N GLN A 161 -31.48 -14.82 12.43
CA GLN A 161 -32.63 -15.50 11.88
C GLN A 161 -32.37 -16.16 10.52
N GLN A 162 -31.64 -15.48 9.64
CA GLN A 162 -31.27 -16.03 8.33
C GLN A 162 -30.31 -17.22 8.43
N ASN A 163 -29.34 -17.16 9.30
CA ASN A 163 -28.34 -18.24 9.46
C ASN A 163 -28.89 -19.41 10.30
N PHE A 164 -29.82 -19.14 11.21
CA PHE A 164 -30.38 -20.13 12.13
C PHE A 164 -31.91 -20.05 12.18
N PRO A 165 -32.62 -20.46 11.12
CA PRO A 165 -34.09 -20.33 11.02
C PRO A 165 -34.85 -21.17 12.05
N THR A 166 -34.20 -22.11 12.72
CA THR A 166 -34.79 -22.93 13.78
C THR A 166 -34.85 -22.25 15.15
N LEU A 167 -34.26 -21.07 15.29
CA LEU A 167 -34.28 -20.30 16.53
C LEU A 167 -35.67 -19.63 16.71
N SER A 168 -36.26 -19.85 17.87
CA SER A 168 -37.51 -19.14 18.28
C SER A 168 -37.20 -17.71 18.69
N ASN A 169 -38.24 -16.88 18.79
CA ASN A 169 -38.13 -15.49 19.30
C ASN A 169 -37.48 -15.46 20.70
N GLU A 170 -37.78 -16.42 21.58
CA GLU A 170 -37.17 -16.51 22.90
C GLU A 170 -35.66 -16.87 22.82
N ASP A 171 -35.29 -17.72 21.86
CA ASP A 171 -33.87 -18.01 21.61
C ASP A 171 -33.13 -16.76 21.15
N ILE A 172 -33.75 -15.93 20.29
CA ILE A 172 -33.19 -14.67 19.80
C ILE A 172 -33.05 -13.66 20.94
N LYS A 173 -34.07 -13.49 21.79
CA LYS A 173 -33.98 -12.66 23.00
C LYS A 173 -32.80 -13.07 23.88
N PHE A 174 -32.58 -14.39 24.04
CA PHE A 174 -31.46 -14.91 24.80
C PHE A 174 -30.10 -14.58 24.15
N MET A 175 -30.01 -14.70 22.81
CA MET A 175 -28.78 -14.35 22.05
C MET A 175 -28.49 -12.85 22.11
N MET A 176 -29.49 -11.98 22.06
CA MET A 176 -29.31 -10.52 22.24
C MET A 176 -28.69 -10.20 23.61
N LEU A 177 -29.16 -10.84 24.69
CA LEU A 177 -28.57 -10.63 26.02
C LEU A 177 -27.13 -11.15 26.10
N LEU A 178 -26.82 -12.27 25.40
CA LEU A 178 -25.44 -12.74 25.28
C LEU A 178 -24.56 -11.75 24.53
N ARG A 179 -25.07 -11.19 23.42
CA ARG A 179 -24.34 -10.15 22.65
C ARG A 179 -24.03 -8.91 23.48
N LEU A 180 -24.97 -8.51 24.34
CA LEU A 180 -24.74 -7.44 25.33
C LEU A 180 -23.79 -7.84 26.46
N GLY A 181 -23.31 -9.09 26.48
CA GLY A 181 -22.39 -9.59 27.51
C GLY A 181 -23.01 -9.72 28.89
N MET A 182 -24.32 -9.96 28.97
CA MET A 182 -25.00 -10.18 30.26
C MET A 182 -24.50 -11.45 30.95
N SER A 183 -24.27 -11.38 32.26
CA SER A 183 -23.84 -12.53 33.04
C SER A 183 -24.95 -13.56 33.20
N ALA A 184 -24.61 -14.85 33.42
CA ALA A 184 -25.62 -15.90 33.69
C ALA A 184 -26.51 -15.58 34.91
N LYS A 185 -25.96 -14.93 35.92
CA LYS A 185 -26.70 -14.42 37.09
C LYS A 185 -27.75 -13.38 36.71
N ALA A 186 -27.33 -12.36 35.93
CA ALA A 186 -28.25 -11.29 35.48
C ALA A 186 -29.35 -11.83 34.56
N MET A 187 -29.00 -12.73 33.64
CA MET A 187 -29.97 -13.41 32.79
C MET A 187 -30.94 -14.26 33.62
N GLY A 188 -30.46 -14.95 34.66
CA GLY A 188 -31.28 -15.68 35.59
C GLY A 188 -32.38 -14.82 36.25
N LEU A 189 -32.03 -13.60 36.63
CA LEU A 189 -32.99 -12.64 37.20
C LEU A 189 -34.03 -12.17 36.16
N ILE A 190 -33.62 -11.97 34.91
CA ILE A 190 -34.55 -11.60 33.81
C ILE A 190 -35.53 -12.75 33.53
N TYR A 191 -35.04 -13.99 33.42
CA TYR A 191 -35.88 -15.15 33.08
C TYR A 191 -36.56 -15.79 34.30
N GLY A 192 -36.27 -15.35 35.52
CA GLY A 192 -36.83 -15.93 36.73
C GLY A 192 -36.35 -17.37 37.00
N ILE A 193 -35.16 -17.74 36.55
CA ILE A 193 -34.58 -19.08 36.69
C ILE A 193 -33.19 -19.04 37.32
N SER A 194 -32.72 -20.17 37.80
CA SER A 194 -31.40 -20.24 38.45
C SER A 194 -30.26 -20.01 37.43
N GLU A 195 -29.14 -19.54 37.95
CA GLU A 195 -27.92 -19.39 37.14
C GLU A 195 -27.49 -20.75 36.53
N LYS A 196 -27.70 -21.84 37.25
CA LYS A 196 -27.43 -23.22 36.76
C LYS A 196 -28.31 -23.53 35.52
N SER A 197 -29.58 -23.13 35.58
CA SER A 197 -30.52 -23.33 34.43
C SER A 197 -30.10 -22.47 33.23
N ILE A 198 -29.60 -21.26 33.41
CA ILE A 198 -29.04 -20.44 32.32
C ILE A 198 -27.82 -21.14 31.71
N ARG A 199 -26.92 -21.70 32.51
CA ARG A 199 -25.75 -22.45 32.01
C ARG A 199 -26.18 -23.70 31.22
N GLN A 200 -27.23 -24.39 31.63
CA GLN A 200 -27.80 -25.50 30.86
C GLN A 200 -28.37 -25.00 29.50
N ARG A 201 -29.09 -23.88 29.50
CA ARG A 201 -29.61 -23.30 28.25
C ARG A 201 -28.48 -22.90 27.30
N LEU A 202 -27.35 -22.34 27.80
CA LEU A 202 -26.17 -22.05 26.98
C LEU A 202 -25.67 -23.29 26.26
N PHE A 203 -25.67 -24.45 26.94
CA PHE A 203 -25.27 -25.73 26.34
C PHE A 203 -26.25 -26.17 25.25
N VAL A 204 -27.56 -26.10 25.50
CA VAL A 204 -28.61 -26.45 24.51
C VAL A 204 -28.51 -25.54 23.28
N TYR A 205 -28.35 -24.25 23.50
CA TYR A 205 -28.24 -23.26 22.40
C TYR A 205 -26.97 -23.41 21.58
N LYS A 206 -25.89 -23.86 22.22
CA LYS A 206 -24.66 -24.19 21.51
C LYS A 206 -24.91 -25.27 20.43
N ALA A 207 -25.68 -26.29 20.76
CA ALA A 207 -26.07 -27.33 19.80
C ALA A 207 -27.03 -26.80 18.71
N LYS A 208 -27.99 -25.91 19.06
CA LYS A 208 -28.91 -25.27 18.07
C LYS A 208 -28.20 -24.45 17.00
N VAL A 209 -27.09 -23.80 17.33
CA VAL A 209 -26.28 -23.03 16.37
C VAL A 209 -25.15 -23.82 15.72
N GLY A 210 -25.19 -25.18 15.86
CA GLY A 210 -24.25 -26.08 15.18
C GLY A 210 -22.82 -26.02 15.69
N ILE A 211 -22.61 -25.52 16.92
CA ILE A 211 -21.28 -25.55 17.55
C ILE A 211 -21.11 -26.88 18.26
N ASP A 212 -20.68 -27.92 17.53
CA ASP A 212 -20.42 -29.25 18.06
C ASP A 212 -19.20 -29.30 18.97
N GLY A 213 -19.10 -30.38 19.76
CA GLY A 213 -18.02 -30.62 20.72
C GLY A 213 -16.59 -30.58 20.17
N SER A 214 -16.43 -30.66 18.84
CA SER A 214 -15.15 -30.49 18.13
C SER A 214 -14.68 -29.03 18.09
N ASN A 215 -15.58 -28.08 18.17
CA ASN A 215 -15.26 -26.66 18.18
C ASN A 215 -15.15 -26.17 19.64
N LYS A 216 -13.92 -25.92 20.12
CA LYS A 216 -13.62 -25.56 21.52
C LYS A 216 -14.17 -24.23 21.99
N GLY A 217 -14.88 -23.46 21.14
CA GLY A 217 -15.45 -22.15 21.46
C GLY A 217 -16.68 -22.20 22.37
N SER A 218 -16.87 -21.23 23.23
CA SER A 218 -18.12 -21.08 23.98
C SER A 218 -19.18 -20.40 23.08
N LEU A 219 -20.49 -20.61 23.39
CA LEU A 219 -21.57 -19.88 22.71
C LEU A 219 -21.41 -18.36 22.86
N ARG A 220 -20.81 -17.88 23.97
CA ARG A 220 -20.54 -16.46 24.20
C ARG A 220 -19.53 -15.92 23.21
N ASP A 221 -18.44 -16.66 23.01
CA ASP A 221 -17.37 -16.27 22.07
C ASP A 221 -17.91 -16.25 20.63
N PHE A 222 -18.71 -17.25 20.28
CA PHE A 222 -19.38 -17.31 18.98
C PHE A 222 -20.28 -16.09 18.76
N ILE A 223 -21.19 -15.79 19.69
CA ILE A 223 -22.09 -14.65 19.59
C ILE A 223 -21.33 -13.31 19.65
N ALA A 224 -20.19 -13.23 20.33
CA ALA A 224 -19.36 -12.04 20.34
C ALA A 224 -18.68 -11.74 18.99
N THR A 225 -18.47 -12.76 18.16
CA THR A 225 -17.81 -12.63 16.84
C THR A 225 -18.77 -12.77 15.67
N PHE A 226 -20.01 -13.20 15.91
CA PHE A 226 -21.09 -13.34 14.91
C PHE A 226 -21.55 -11.98 14.41
#